data_85b4cf38d969ddc19eb2281110f2316a
#
_entry.id   85b4cf38d969ddc19eb2281110f2316a
#
_cell.length_a   1.000
_cell.length_b   1.000
_cell.length_c   1.000
_cell.angle_alpha   90.00
_cell.angle_beta   90.00
_cell.angle_gamma   90.00
#
_symmetry.space_group_name_H-M   'P 1'
#
loop_
_entity.id
_entity.type
_entity.pdbx_description
1 polymer ?
#
loop_
_entity_poly.entity_id
_entity_poly.type
_entity_poly.pdbx_seq_one_letter_code
_entity_poly.pdbx_strand_id
1 'polypeptide(L)'
;VVLPRQYEATTLILVQPQEIPSTYVAATVSSGIEERLRTLSQEVMSRSNLENIIMEMDLSREERAQGVSMDILVASMRKAIEVNTIGGGRGQTSSFTIKYRGQDPWKVAEVTNRLASFFIESHLKLRAKQASETTLFLEKQLNELKVLLQQQEDKVKDYRNQYMGELPEQLTSNISTISGLQL
;
A
#
# COMPACT_ATOMS: atom_id res chain seq x y z
N VAL A 1 -43.00 -13.65 24.03
CA VAL A 1 -42.19 -12.63 23.38
C VAL A 1 -41.56 -13.30 22.20
N VAL A 2 -42.00 -12.95 20.95
CA VAL A 2 -41.35 -13.45 19.74
C VAL A 2 -40.20 -12.53 19.45
N LEU A 3 -38.96 -13.03 19.58
CA LEU A 3 -37.78 -12.27 19.20
C LEU A 3 -37.73 -12.19 17.66
N PRO A 4 -37.40 -11.01 17.09
CA PRO A 4 -37.22 -10.86 15.64
C PRO A 4 -36.09 -11.78 15.18
N ARG A 5 -36.27 -12.42 14.03
CA ARG A 5 -35.21 -13.25 13.43
C ARG A 5 -34.08 -12.34 12.99
N GLN A 6 -32.86 -12.72 13.34
CA GLN A 6 -31.64 -12.07 12.87
C GLN A 6 -30.83 -13.03 12.00
N TYR A 7 -30.28 -12.49 10.93
CA TYR A 7 -29.41 -13.18 9.99
C TYR A 7 -28.03 -12.58 10.05
N GLU A 8 -27.01 -13.39 9.85
CA GLU A 8 -25.61 -12.96 9.80
C GLU A 8 -25.00 -13.48 8.49
N ALA A 9 -24.35 -12.60 7.76
CA ALA A 9 -23.47 -12.98 6.66
C ALA A 9 -22.02 -12.70 7.02
N THR A 10 -21.15 -13.56 6.54
CA THR A 10 -19.70 -13.50 6.83
C THR A 10 -18.93 -13.59 5.49
N THR A 11 -17.98 -12.71 5.29
CA THR A 11 -17.01 -12.82 4.21
C THR A 11 -15.60 -12.87 4.76
N LEU A 12 -14.74 -13.65 4.12
CA LEU A 12 -13.32 -13.79 4.43
C LEU A 12 -12.49 -13.21 3.29
N ILE A 13 -11.60 -12.29 3.59
CA ILE A 13 -10.69 -11.67 2.63
C ILE A 13 -9.26 -12.03 3.00
N LEU A 14 -8.52 -12.60 2.05
CA LEU A 14 -7.13 -12.94 2.20
C LEU A 14 -6.26 -11.79 1.66
N VAL A 15 -5.30 -11.34 2.45
CA VAL A 15 -4.35 -10.30 2.07
C VAL A 15 -2.97 -10.92 1.97
N GLN A 16 -2.46 -11.02 0.75
CA GLN A 16 -1.09 -11.47 0.53
C GLN A 16 -0.12 -10.32 0.83
N PRO A 17 0.93 -10.58 1.64
CA PRO A 17 1.98 -9.60 1.86
C PRO A 17 2.68 -9.29 0.53
N GLN A 18 3.06 -8.03 0.34
CA GLN A 18 3.86 -7.63 -0.79
C GLN A 18 5.33 -7.91 -0.42
N GLU A 19 5.96 -8.85 -1.10
CA GLU A 19 7.40 -9.07 -1.01
C GLU A 19 8.12 -8.01 -1.87
N ILE A 20 8.46 -6.89 -1.25
CA ILE A 20 9.44 -5.98 -1.83
C ILE A 20 10.81 -6.54 -1.44
N PRO A 21 11.71 -6.81 -2.39
CA PRO A 21 13.06 -7.24 -2.05
C PRO A 21 13.70 -6.20 -1.13
N SER A 22 13.96 -6.58 0.11
CA SER A 22 14.54 -5.73 1.16
C SER A 22 15.93 -5.18 0.82
N THR A 23 16.53 -5.71 -0.25
CA THR A 23 17.84 -5.31 -0.78
C THR A 23 17.84 -3.89 -1.37
N TYR A 24 16.70 -3.38 -1.83
CA TYR A 24 16.64 -2.10 -2.56
C TYR A 24 15.96 -0.97 -1.77
N VAL A 25 15.20 -1.30 -0.73
CA VAL A 25 14.54 -0.30 0.09
C VAL A 25 14.81 -0.64 1.55
N ALA A 26 15.67 0.12 2.20
CA ALA A 26 15.80 0.06 3.64
C ALA A 26 14.40 0.23 4.24
N ALA A 27 13.98 -0.73 5.07
CA ALA A 27 12.64 -0.81 5.64
C ALA A 27 12.32 0.40 6.53
N THR A 28 12.02 1.54 5.91
CA THR A 28 11.66 2.76 6.63
C THR A 28 10.18 2.80 7.00
N VAL A 29 9.39 1.85 6.52
CA VAL A 29 7.93 1.81 6.80
C VAL A 29 7.50 0.36 6.98
N SER A 30 7.86 -0.24 8.08
CA SER A 30 7.19 -1.45 8.56
C SER A 30 6.03 -1.07 9.49
N SER A 31 5.12 -0.21 9.05
CA SER A 31 3.80 -0.22 9.66
C SER A 31 3.20 -1.58 9.37
N GLY A 32 3.03 -2.38 10.42
CA GLY A 32 2.61 -3.77 10.28
C GLY A 32 1.34 -3.87 9.46
N ILE A 33 1.18 -4.97 8.75
CA ILE A 33 -0.04 -5.27 7.98
C ILE A 33 -1.29 -5.03 8.84
N GLU A 34 -1.22 -5.31 10.12
CA GLU A 34 -2.28 -5.10 11.11
C GLU A 34 -2.70 -3.63 11.25
N GLU A 35 -1.76 -2.69 11.29
CA GLU A 35 -2.06 -1.26 11.39
C GLU A 35 -2.71 -0.75 10.10
N ARG A 36 -2.25 -1.21 8.94
CA ARG A 36 -2.88 -0.91 7.64
C ARG A 36 -4.31 -1.45 7.55
N LEU A 37 -4.52 -2.70 7.98
CA LEU A 37 -5.84 -3.31 8.03
C LEU A 37 -6.77 -2.56 8.98
N ARG A 38 -6.27 -2.08 10.12
CA ARG A 38 -7.01 -1.26 11.06
C ARG A 38 -7.43 0.07 10.43
N THR A 39 -6.52 0.76 9.76
CA THR A 39 -6.80 2.02 9.05
C THR A 39 -7.84 1.81 7.94
N LEU A 40 -7.69 0.76 7.13
CA LEU A 40 -8.67 0.40 6.10
C LEU A 40 -10.03 0.07 6.68
N SER A 41 -10.07 -0.65 7.80
CA SER A 41 -11.33 -0.94 8.50
C SER A 41 -12.03 0.35 8.96
N GLN A 42 -11.28 1.32 9.47
CA GLN A 42 -11.83 2.62 9.86
C GLN A 42 -12.36 3.40 8.64
N GLU A 43 -11.66 3.35 7.51
CA GLU A 43 -12.08 3.99 6.26
C GLU A 43 -13.37 3.37 5.73
N VAL A 44 -13.44 2.03 5.65
CA VAL A 44 -14.65 1.31 5.21
C VAL A 44 -15.84 1.59 6.13
N MET A 45 -15.61 1.69 7.44
CA MET A 45 -16.64 2.00 8.44
C MET A 45 -16.84 3.52 8.61
N SER A 46 -16.31 4.33 7.71
CA SER A 46 -16.52 5.78 7.75
C SER A 46 -18.00 6.14 7.56
N ARG A 47 -18.40 7.30 8.10
CA ARG A 47 -19.78 7.79 7.97
C ARG A 47 -20.23 7.80 6.50
N SER A 48 -19.43 8.40 5.63
CA SER A 48 -19.77 8.57 4.21
C SER A 48 -20.01 7.24 3.50
N ASN A 49 -19.17 6.23 3.76
CA ASN A 49 -19.31 4.92 3.16
C ASN A 49 -20.57 4.20 3.66
N LEU A 50 -20.86 4.28 4.95
CA LEU A 50 -22.05 3.67 5.53
C LEU A 50 -23.34 4.37 5.08
N GLU A 51 -23.34 5.71 4.99
CA GLU A 51 -24.44 6.49 4.40
C GLU A 51 -24.73 6.04 2.96
N ASN A 52 -23.67 5.90 2.15
CA ASN A 52 -23.81 5.46 0.77
C ASN A 52 -24.44 4.05 0.69
N ILE A 53 -24.02 3.11 1.53
CA ILE A 53 -24.60 1.77 1.58
C ILE A 53 -26.07 1.83 2.00
N ILE A 54 -26.41 2.61 3.03
CA ILE A 54 -27.78 2.76 3.51
C ILE A 54 -28.70 3.30 2.39
N MET A 55 -28.20 4.27 1.62
CA MET A 55 -28.96 4.87 0.53
C MET A 55 -29.02 3.97 -0.71
N GLU A 56 -27.90 3.39 -1.13
CA GLU A 56 -27.78 2.54 -2.33
C GLU A 56 -28.66 1.27 -2.22
N MET A 57 -28.71 0.68 -1.03
CA MET A 57 -29.46 -0.56 -0.77
C MET A 57 -30.84 -0.33 -0.14
N ASP A 58 -31.26 0.91 -0.04
CA ASP A 58 -32.52 1.31 0.58
C ASP A 58 -32.72 0.64 1.95
N LEU A 59 -31.66 0.69 2.79
CA LEU A 59 -31.73 0.15 4.14
C LEU A 59 -32.52 1.09 5.05
N SER A 60 -33.17 0.50 6.06
CA SER A 60 -33.91 1.27 7.07
C SER A 60 -34.92 2.26 6.49
N ARG A 61 -35.59 1.88 5.41
CA ARG A 61 -36.54 2.73 4.68
C ARG A 61 -37.66 3.24 5.59
N GLU A 62 -38.20 2.36 6.41
CA GLU A 62 -39.29 2.72 7.32
C GLU A 62 -38.82 3.71 8.41
N GLU A 63 -37.65 3.50 8.97
CA GLU A 63 -37.05 4.36 9.98
C GLU A 63 -36.75 5.75 9.41
N ARG A 64 -36.25 5.81 8.16
CA ARG A 64 -36.03 7.07 7.43
C ARG A 64 -37.36 7.79 7.14
N ALA A 65 -38.40 7.07 6.78
CA ALA A 65 -39.72 7.64 6.55
C ALA A 65 -40.35 8.20 7.86
N GLN A 66 -39.99 7.63 9.02
CA GLN A 66 -40.38 8.12 10.34
C GLN A 66 -39.52 9.30 10.84
N GLY A 67 -38.56 9.78 10.04
CA GLY A 67 -37.73 10.93 10.38
C GLY A 67 -36.52 10.60 11.26
N VAL A 68 -36.12 9.32 11.38
CA VAL A 68 -34.89 8.94 12.09
C VAL A 68 -33.70 9.53 11.36
N SER A 69 -32.83 10.22 12.10
CA SER A 69 -31.65 10.87 11.51
C SER A 69 -30.65 9.86 10.95
N MET A 70 -29.97 10.23 9.86
CA MET A 70 -28.95 9.39 9.23
C MET A 70 -27.82 9.03 10.21
N ASP A 71 -27.50 9.90 11.16
CA ASP A 71 -26.49 9.61 12.19
C ASP A 71 -26.84 8.42 13.06
N ILE A 72 -28.12 8.27 13.42
CA ILE A 72 -28.61 7.14 14.19
C ILE A 72 -28.54 5.86 13.37
N LEU A 73 -28.92 5.92 12.09
CA LEU A 73 -28.86 4.76 11.19
C LEU A 73 -27.43 4.29 10.93
N VAL A 74 -26.51 5.22 10.69
CA VAL A 74 -25.08 4.93 10.56
C VAL A 74 -24.51 4.31 11.84
N ALA A 75 -24.86 4.85 13.01
CA ALA A 75 -24.41 4.32 14.28
C ALA A 75 -24.95 2.90 14.53
N SER A 76 -26.22 2.65 14.17
CA SER A 76 -26.85 1.33 14.24
C SER A 76 -26.16 0.34 13.30
N MET A 77 -25.97 0.72 12.05
CA MET A 77 -25.28 -0.11 11.07
C MET A 77 -23.85 -0.44 11.51
N ARG A 78 -23.11 0.55 12.03
CA ARG A 78 -21.75 0.33 12.56
C ARG A 78 -21.70 -0.68 13.68
N LYS A 79 -22.69 -0.71 14.56
CA LYS A 79 -22.80 -1.71 15.63
C LYS A 79 -23.12 -3.11 15.10
N ALA A 80 -23.80 -3.20 13.96
CA ALA A 80 -24.17 -4.46 13.32
C ALA A 80 -23.02 -5.06 12.50
N ILE A 81 -21.97 -4.27 12.22
CA ILE A 81 -20.76 -4.70 11.49
C ILE A 81 -19.69 -5.12 12.50
N GLU A 82 -19.11 -6.28 12.29
CA GLU A 82 -17.98 -6.80 13.05
C GLU A 82 -16.82 -7.09 12.06
N VAL A 83 -15.65 -6.53 12.31
CA VAL A 83 -14.45 -6.76 11.52
C VAL A 83 -13.39 -7.38 12.42
N ASN A 84 -13.00 -8.61 12.11
CA ASN A 84 -11.98 -9.35 12.83
C ASN A 84 -10.77 -9.60 11.92
N THR A 85 -9.58 -9.24 12.40
CA THR A 85 -8.33 -9.53 11.72
C THR A 85 -7.70 -10.77 12.34
N ILE A 86 -7.33 -11.71 11.48
CA ILE A 86 -6.55 -12.88 11.89
C ILE A 86 -5.13 -12.59 11.41
N GLY A 87 -4.26 -12.20 12.35
CA GLY A 87 -2.87 -11.86 12.06
C GLY A 87 -2.08 -13.08 11.63
N GLY A 88 -1.37 -12.98 10.52
CA GLY A 88 -0.27 -13.86 10.18
C GLY A 88 1.02 -13.33 10.82
N GLY A 89 1.84 -14.17 11.41
CA GLY A 89 3.20 -13.80 11.81
C GLY A 89 4.04 -13.34 10.61
N ARG A 90 5.30 -12.91 10.83
CA ARG A 90 6.21 -12.44 9.77
C ARG A 90 6.21 -13.40 8.57
N GLY A 91 5.76 -12.90 7.40
CA GLY A 91 5.72 -13.66 6.15
C GLY A 91 4.48 -14.55 5.95
N GLN A 92 3.50 -14.51 6.85
CA GLN A 92 2.25 -15.26 6.69
C GLN A 92 1.14 -14.39 6.11
N THR A 93 0.23 -15.03 5.39
CA THR A 93 -0.97 -14.41 4.85
C THR A 93 -1.84 -13.89 6.00
N SER A 94 -2.13 -12.61 5.98
CA SER A 94 -3.12 -12.03 6.90
C SER A 94 -4.51 -12.17 6.28
N SER A 95 -5.47 -12.54 7.09
CA SER A 95 -6.86 -12.57 6.67
C SER A 95 -7.72 -11.72 7.59
N PHE A 96 -8.81 -11.23 7.05
CA PHE A 96 -9.81 -10.59 7.88
C PHE A 96 -11.21 -11.02 7.47
N THR A 97 -12.07 -10.99 8.45
CA THR A 97 -13.47 -11.41 8.32
C THR A 97 -14.35 -10.20 8.55
N ILE A 98 -15.28 -9.96 7.65
CA ILE A 98 -16.35 -8.97 7.83
C ILE A 98 -17.63 -9.73 8.07
N LYS A 99 -18.33 -9.38 9.13
CA LYS A 99 -19.66 -9.89 9.47
C LYS A 99 -20.64 -8.74 9.54
N TYR A 100 -21.82 -8.97 9.04
CA TYR A 100 -22.94 -8.04 9.20
C TYR A 100 -24.19 -8.78 9.63
N ARG A 101 -24.94 -8.17 10.56
CA ARG A 101 -26.20 -8.69 11.10
C ARG A 101 -27.36 -7.81 10.75
N GLY A 102 -28.48 -8.43 10.37
CA GLY A 102 -29.70 -7.72 10.04
C GLY A 102 -30.92 -8.63 10.02
N GLN A 103 -32.06 -8.07 9.65
CA GLN A 103 -33.35 -8.77 9.67
C GLN A 103 -33.69 -9.45 8.32
N ASP A 104 -33.16 -8.92 7.21
CA ASP A 104 -33.41 -9.42 5.86
C ASP A 104 -32.18 -10.19 5.37
N PRO A 105 -32.29 -11.51 5.11
CA PRO A 105 -31.16 -12.33 4.71
C PRO A 105 -30.52 -11.88 3.38
N TRP A 106 -31.31 -11.39 2.43
CA TRP A 106 -30.83 -10.93 1.14
C TRP A 106 -30.03 -9.63 1.28
N LYS A 107 -30.58 -8.66 2.00
CA LYS A 107 -29.90 -7.39 2.29
C LYS A 107 -28.63 -7.60 3.12
N VAL A 108 -28.65 -8.55 4.07
CA VAL A 108 -27.49 -8.88 4.90
C VAL A 108 -26.34 -9.40 4.04
N ALA A 109 -26.61 -10.28 3.07
CA ALA A 109 -25.61 -10.78 2.14
C ALA A 109 -25.06 -9.66 1.23
N GLU A 110 -25.97 -8.85 0.67
CA GLU A 110 -25.63 -7.75 -0.22
C GLU A 110 -24.77 -6.68 0.46
N VAL A 111 -25.13 -6.26 1.68
CA VAL A 111 -24.35 -5.33 2.50
C VAL A 111 -22.96 -5.88 2.80
N THR A 112 -22.88 -7.17 3.17
CA THR A 112 -21.59 -7.80 3.46
C THR A 112 -20.68 -7.82 2.22
N ASN A 113 -21.23 -8.13 1.05
CA ASN A 113 -20.49 -8.10 -0.21
C ASN A 113 -20.05 -6.68 -0.57
N ARG A 114 -20.91 -5.68 -0.35
CA ARG A 114 -20.56 -4.28 -0.63
C ARG A 114 -19.45 -3.77 0.28
N LEU A 115 -19.49 -4.10 1.56
CA LEU A 115 -18.40 -3.80 2.49
C LEU A 115 -17.09 -4.46 2.06
N ALA A 116 -17.14 -5.71 1.61
CA ALA A 116 -15.97 -6.41 1.09
C ALA A 116 -15.41 -5.72 -0.16
N SER A 117 -16.27 -5.29 -1.09
CA SER A 117 -15.87 -4.55 -2.29
C SER A 117 -15.19 -3.23 -1.93
N PHE A 118 -15.74 -2.43 -1.03
CA PHE A 118 -15.11 -1.21 -0.55
C PHE A 118 -13.73 -1.46 0.06
N PHE A 119 -13.61 -2.54 0.82
CA PHE A 119 -12.31 -2.90 1.40
C PHE A 119 -11.29 -3.25 0.31
N ILE A 120 -11.68 -4.04 -0.68
CA ILE A 120 -10.80 -4.42 -1.80
C ILE A 120 -10.40 -3.17 -2.60
N GLU A 121 -11.36 -2.31 -2.92
CA GLU A 121 -11.12 -1.06 -3.66
C GLU A 121 -10.16 -0.12 -2.91
N SER A 122 -10.40 0.11 -1.61
CA SER A 122 -9.52 0.94 -0.77
C SER A 122 -8.11 0.34 -0.65
N HIS A 123 -8.02 -0.98 -0.51
CA HIS A 123 -6.73 -1.68 -0.46
C HIS A 123 -5.96 -1.56 -1.78
N LEU A 124 -6.62 -1.74 -2.92
CA LEU A 124 -6.01 -1.58 -4.25
C LEU A 124 -5.54 -0.14 -4.48
N LYS A 125 -6.36 0.85 -4.11
CA LYS A 125 -6.02 2.27 -4.19
C LYS A 125 -4.79 2.62 -3.35
N LEU A 126 -4.73 2.10 -2.12
CA LEU A 126 -3.56 2.28 -1.25
C LEU A 126 -2.30 1.65 -1.87
N ARG A 127 -2.40 0.44 -2.41
CA ARG A 127 -1.28 -0.22 -3.10
C ARG A 127 -0.80 0.55 -4.32
N ALA A 128 -1.71 1.03 -5.15
CA ALA A 128 -1.37 1.84 -6.32
C ALA A 128 -0.64 3.13 -5.93
N LYS A 129 -1.11 3.80 -4.88
CA LYS A 129 -0.46 5.00 -4.32
C LYS A 129 0.96 4.68 -3.84
N GLN A 130 1.15 3.62 -3.07
CA GLN A 130 2.47 3.22 -2.57
C GLN A 130 3.43 2.84 -3.71
N ALA A 131 2.96 2.14 -4.73
CA ALA A 131 3.76 1.82 -5.91
C ALA A 131 4.22 3.09 -6.64
N SER A 132 3.32 4.06 -6.83
CA SER A 132 3.64 5.35 -7.45
C SER A 132 4.67 6.14 -6.64
N GLU A 133 4.49 6.24 -5.33
CA GLU A 133 5.42 6.93 -4.43
C GLU A 133 6.81 6.27 -4.44
N THR A 134 6.86 4.94 -4.46
CA THR A 134 8.11 4.18 -4.55
C THR A 134 8.80 4.43 -5.89
N THR A 135 8.07 4.47 -7.00
CA THR A 135 8.61 4.77 -8.32
C THR A 135 9.23 6.18 -8.36
N LEU A 136 8.51 7.18 -7.88
CA LEU A 136 9.01 8.57 -7.80
C LEU A 136 10.27 8.67 -6.93
N PHE A 137 10.31 7.97 -5.80
CA PHE A 137 11.48 7.93 -4.94
C PHE A 137 12.69 7.32 -5.65
N LEU A 138 12.50 6.18 -6.32
CA LEU A 138 13.58 5.50 -7.06
C LEU A 138 14.08 6.33 -8.24
N GLU A 139 13.19 7.00 -8.97
CA GLU A 139 13.57 7.95 -10.05
C GLU A 139 14.42 9.09 -9.52
N LYS A 140 14.04 9.66 -8.37
CA LYS A 140 14.82 10.72 -7.72
C LYS A 140 16.22 10.21 -7.33
N GLN A 141 16.30 9.04 -6.68
CA GLN A 141 17.57 8.43 -6.29
C GLN A 141 18.45 8.12 -7.51
N LEU A 142 17.86 7.61 -8.58
CA LEU A 142 18.57 7.36 -9.84
C LEU A 142 19.18 8.65 -10.42
N ASN A 143 18.42 9.74 -10.41
CA ASN A 143 18.91 11.03 -10.92
C ASN A 143 20.04 11.60 -10.04
N GLU A 144 19.92 11.51 -8.73
CA GLU A 144 20.96 11.92 -7.78
C GLU A 144 22.26 11.12 -8.01
N LEU A 145 22.16 9.81 -8.17
CA LEU A 145 23.31 8.94 -8.47
C LEU A 145 23.94 9.23 -9.83
N LYS A 146 23.14 9.53 -10.86
CA LYS A 146 23.66 9.93 -12.17
C LYS A 146 24.47 11.22 -12.10
N VAL A 147 23.99 12.23 -11.36
CA VAL A 147 24.72 13.48 -11.16
C VAL A 147 26.02 13.24 -10.41
N LEU A 148 25.99 12.42 -9.37
CA LEU A 148 27.19 12.07 -8.61
C LEU A 148 28.21 11.32 -9.48
N LEU A 149 27.75 10.35 -10.29
CA LEU A 149 28.60 9.62 -11.22
C LEU A 149 29.27 10.57 -12.20
N GLN A 150 28.50 11.47 -12.84
CA GLN A 150 29.04 12.45 -13.76
C GLN A 150 30.11 13.34 -13.13
N GLN A 151 29.87 13.79 -11.88
CA GLN A 151 30.88 14.57 -11.13
C GLN A 151 32.16 13.77 -10.87
N GLN A 152 32.05 12.48 -10.60
CA GLN A 152 33.22 11.63 -10.38
C GLN A 152 33.98 11.36 -11.71
N GLU A 153 33.24 11.15 -12.79
CA GLU A 153 33.84 11.00 -14.13
C GLU A 153 34.58 12.26 -14.55
N ASP A 154 34.01 13.43 -14.34
CA ASP A 154 34.65 14.72 -14.63
C ASP A 154 35.92 14.88 -13.81
N LYS A 155 35.92 14.56 -12.51
CA LYS A 155 37.13 14.60 -11.68
C LYS A 155 38.21 13.63 -12.17
N VAL A 156 37.83 12.42 -12.57
CA VAL A 156 38.79 11.44 -13.14
C VAL A 156 39.37 11.96 -14.44
N LYS A 157 38.54 12.58 -15.30
CA LYS A 157 38.98 13.19 -16.54
C LYS A 157 39.96 14.34 -16.30
N ASP A 158 39.64 15.22 -15.36
CA ASP A 158 40.53 16.36 -15.02
C ASP A 158 41.84 15.83 -14.42
N TYR A 159 41.82 14.84 -13.55
CA TYR A 159 43.02 14.22 -13.04
C TYR A 159 43.88 13.60 -14.17
N ARG A 160 43.26 12.85 -15.09
CA ARG A 160 43.96 12.28 -16.22
C ARG A 160 44.59 13.35 -17.15
N ASN A 161 43.89 14.46 -17.36
CA ASN A 161 44.41 15.56 -18.16
C ASN A 161 45.59 16.26 -17.46
N GLN A 162 45.50 16.46 -16.15
CA GLN A 162 46.55 17.12 -15.35
C GLN A 162 47.83 16.31 -15.28
N TYR A 163 47.73 14.99 -15.20
CA TYR A 163 48.84 14.07 -15.06
C TYR A 163 49.10 13.26 -16.34
N MET A 164 48.73 13.81 -17.48
CA MET A 164 48.99 13.18 -18.79
C MET A 164 50.51 12.98 -19.00
N GLY A 165 50.91 11.74 -19.23
CA GLY A 165 52.34 11.36 -19.31
C GLY A 165 52.91 10.72 -18.05
N GLU A 166 52.31 10.93 -16.88
CA GLU A 166 52.75 10.38 -15.57
C GLU A 166 51.87 9.23 -15.04
N LEU A 167 50.81 8.91 -15.78
CA LEU A 167 49.87 7.87 -15.34
C LEU A 167 50.51 6.46 -15.39
N PRO A 168 50.27 5.59 -14.44
CA PRO A 168 50.78 4.22 -14.38
C PRO A 168 50.53 3.41 -15.66
N GLU A 169 49.37 3.66 -16.30
CA GLU A 169 48.97 3.00 -17.54
C GLU A 169 49.87 3.40 -18.74
N GLN A 170 50.51 4.58 -18.67
CA GLN A 170 51.40 5.11 -19.70
C GLN A 170 52.87 4.76 -19.46
N LEU A 171 53.20 4.18 -18.29
CA LEU A 171 54.57 3.88 -17.89
C LEU A 171 55.24 2.94 -18.89
N THR A 172 54.54 1.90 -19.32
CA THR A 172 55.05 0.90 -20.27
C THR A 172 55.30 1.52 -21.62
N SER A 173 54.42 2.40 -22.09
CA SER A 173 54.62 3.11 -23.36
C SER A 173 55.76 4.10 -23.29
N ASN A 174 55.92 4.83 -22.18
CA ASN A 174 57.00 5.77 -21.96
C ASN A 174 58.37 5.07 -21.90
N ILE A 175 58.45 3.91 -21.19
CA ILE A 175 59.67 3.11 -21.15
C ILE A 175 60.03 2.58 -22.54
N SER A 176 59.04 2.12 -23.31
CA SER A 176 59.27 1.62 -24.67
C SER A 176 59.80 2.73 -25.60
N THR A 177 59.25 3.95 -25.47
CA THR A 177 59.69 5.11 -26.22
C THR A 177 61.13 5.51 -25.85
N ILE A 178 61.47 5.55 -24.58
CA ILE A 178 62.83 5.86 -24.10
C ILE A 178 63.82 4.81 -24.61
N SER A 179 63.46 3.51 -24.54
CA SER A 179 64.30 2.42 -25.03
C SER A 179 64.53 2.50 -26.55
N GLY A 180 63.56 2.97 -27.32
CA GLY A 180 63.64 3.17 -28.75
C GLY A 180 64.51 4.39 -29.17
N LEU A 181 64.70 5.35 -28.27
CA LEU A 181 65.53 6.54 -28.50
C LEU A 181 67.02 6.31 -28.12
N GLN A 182 67.34 5.20 -27.49
CA GLN A 182 68.72 4.85 -27.07
C GLN A 182 69.43 3.91 -28.08
N LEU A 183 68.80 3.61 -29.18
CA LEU A 183 69.34 2.85 -30.32
C LEU A 183 69.65 3.81 -31.50
#